data_277c45fa51760c85a83258ba3d4ca8d4
#
_entry.id   277c45fa51760c85a83258ba3d4ca8d4
#
_cell.length_a   1.000
_cell.length_b   1.000
_cell.length_c   1.000
_cell.angle_alpha   90.00
_cell.angle_beta   90.00
_cell.angle_gamma   90.00
#
_symmetry.space_group_name_H-M   'P 1'
#
loop_
_entity.id
_entity.type
_entity.pdbx_description
1 polymer ?
#
loop_
_entity_poly.entity_id
_entity_poly.type
_entity_poly.pdbx_seq_one_letter_code
_entity_poly.pdbx_strand_id
1 'polypeptide(L)'
;HNDYTPLSVDGYDGKWTIFPIDGYGDESIVRRFLHDHKPDIVWFMTDPRFYEWLWLMENEIRQHVPLVYYHVWDNKPIPVYNKNFYDSTDSIITISKLTSECVRGTAPDVEEIYHPHAVDPEIFSKKTDPESLSKINAMRKNMELGDKVIFFWNNRNAKRKQSGSLIYWWKDFLDKVGHDKACLIMHTDIQDPHGQPLNYLIQTLGLTDGQVRFSTQKLPAPDLALIYNLADCVVNIADAEGFGLSSLEALSTETPIINTMTGGLQEQVYDGEQYFGVG
;
A
#
# COMPACT_ATOMS: atom_id res chain seq x y z
N HIS A 1 7.14 26.86 -9.42
CA HIS A 1 5.82 27.50 -9.22
C HIS A 1 4.81 26.38 -9.10
N ASN A 2 4.31 26.14 -7.90
CA ASN A 2 3.18 25.24 -7.73
C ASN A 2 1.94 25.96 -8.29
N ASP A 3 1.31 25.34 -9.27
CA ASP A 3 0.04 25.84 -9.79
C ASP A 3 -1.07 25.30 -8.86
N TYR A 4 -1.70 26.20 -8.09
CA TYR A 4 -2.80 25.88 -7.18
C TYR A 4 -4.17 25.95 -7.85
N THR A 5 -4.21 25.89 -9.17
CA THR A 5 -5.48 25.89 -9.92
C THR A 5 -6.25 24.60 -9.62
N PRO A 6 -7.54 24.67 -9.24
CA PRO A 6 -8.36 23.48 -9.06
C PRO A 6 -8.43 22.64 -10.32
N LEU A 7 -8.34 21.31 -10.17
CA LEU A 7 -8.37 20.34 -11.26
C LEU A 7 -9.66 19.51 -11.19
N SER A 8 -10.32 19.35 -12.32
CA SER A 8 -11.40 18.37 -12.46
C SER A 8 -10.83 16.97 -12.67
N VAL A 9 -11.55 15.96 -12.21
CA VAL A 9 -11.19 14.55 -12.43
C VAL A 9 -11.97 14.03 -13.64
N ASP A 10 -11.26 13.52 -14.64
CA ASP A 10 -11.87 12.94 -15.84
C ASP A 10 -12.86 11.81 -15.49
N GLY A 11 -14.00 11.80 -16.19
CA GLY A 11 -15.05 10.81 -15.96
C GLY A 11 -16.00 11.12 -14.78
N TYR A 12 -15.76 12.20 -14.04
CA TYR A 12 -16.60 12.60 -12.91
C TYR A 12 -17.30 13.95 -13.09
N ASP A 13 -17.20 14.60 -14.25
CA ASP A 13 -17.96 15.75 -14.74
C ASP A 13 -18.34 16.78 -13.65
N GLY A 14 -17.33 17.35 -13.00
CA GLY A 14 -17.51 18.36 -11.94
C GLY A 14 -17.96 17.84 -10.58
N LYS A 15 -18.09 16.52 -10.41
CA LYS A 15 -18.37 15.88 -9.10
C LYS A 15 -17.13 15.78 -8.21
N TRP A 16 -15.95 15.80 -8.83
CA TRP A 16 -14.67 15.75 -8.14
C TRP A 16 -13.82 16.95 -8.54
N THR A 17 -13.32 17.66 -7.52
CA THR A 17 -12.39 18.76 -7.72
C THR A 17 -11.19 18.55 -6.80
N ILE A 18 -10.00 18.54 -7.39
CA ILE A 18 -8.74 18.46 -6.63
C ILE A 18 -8.21 19.88 -6.47
N PHE A 19 -8.00 20.28 -5.22
CA PHE A 19 -7.35 21.54 -4.88
C PHE A 19 -5.90 21.25 -4.45
N PRO A 20 -4.90 21.58 -5.28
CA PRO A 20 -3.50 21.39 -4.93
C PRO A 20 -3.13 22.20 -3.70
N ILE A 21 -2.40 21.58 -2.78
CA ILE A 21 -1.91 22.19 -1.54
C ILE A 21 -0.48 21.75 -1.27
N ASP A 22 0.24 22.50 -0.43
CA ASP A 22 1.55 22.08 0.04
C ASP A 22 1.42 21.13 1.24
N GLY A 23 2.19 20.04 1.21
CA GLY A 23 2.23 19.06 2.30
C GLY A 23 0.84 18.49 2.65
N TYR A 24 0.48 18.57 3.91
CA TYR A 24 -0.81 18.08 4.43
C TYR A 24 -1.84 19.19 4.66
N GLY A 25 -1.57 20.40 4.13
CA GLY A 25 -2.43 21.55 4.33
C GLY A 25 -2.24 22.23 5.68
N ASP A 26 -3.14 23.17 5.98
CA ASP A 26 -3.15 23.94 7.22
C ASP A 26 -4.57 24.39 7.59
N GLU A 27 -4.70 25.00 8.78
CA GLU A 27 -5.97 25.48 9.32
C GLU A 27 -6.68 26.49 8.38
N SER A 28 -5.93 27.35 7.70
CA SER A 28 -6.51 28.40 6.84
C SER A 28 -7.23 27.80 5.64
N ILE A 29 -6.70 26.69 5.11
CA ILE A 29 -7.31 25.94 4.01
C ILE A 29 -8.64 25.35 4.45
N VAL A 30 -8.70 24.70 5.62
CA VAL A 30 -9.94 24.09 6.12
C VAL A 30 -11.00 25.17 6.40
N ARG A 31 -10.64 26.29 7.05
CA ARG A 31 -11.58 27.41 7.28
C ARG A 31 -12.14 27.96 5.98
N ARG A 32 -11.28 28.11 4.96
CA ARG A 32 -11.73 28.53 3.62
C ARG A 32 -12.70 27.53 3.01
N PHE A 33 -12.41 26.22 3.07
CA PHE A 33 -13.32 25.21 2.53
C PHE A 33 -14.66 25.17 3.25
N LEU A 34 -14.66 25.26 4.57
CA LEU A 34 -15.91 25.33 5.37
C LEU A 34 -16.74 26.54 4.98
N HIS A 35 -16.11 27.70 4.75
CA HIS A 35 -16.81 28.94 4.36
C HIS A 35 -17.29 28.91 2.91
N ASP A 36 -16.42 28.57 1.96
CA ASP A 36 -16.67 28.76 0.52
C ASP A 36 -17.45 27.58 -0.07
N HIS A 37 -17.18 26.36 0.37
CA HIS A 37 -17.76 25.13 -0.21
C HIS A 37 -18.84 24.51 0.66
N LYS A 38 -18.93 24.85 1.95
CA LYS A 38 -19.94 24.35 2.90
C LYS A 38 -20.13 22.83 2.79
N PRO A 39 -19.06 22.03 2.99
CA PRO A 39 -19.15 20.58 2.86
C PRO A 39 -20.12 20.00 3.90
N ASP A 40 -20.69 18.83 3.58
CA ASP A 40 -21.53 18.06 4.51
C ASP A 40 -20.71 17.25 5.49
N ILE A 41 -19.41 17.00 5.17
CA ILE A 41 -18.50 16.19 5.95
C ILE A 41 -17.06 16.64 5.71
N VAL A 42 -16.21 16.55 6.71
CA VAL A 42 -14.74 16.58 6.56
C VAL A 42 -14.23 15.17 6.76
N TRP A 43 -13.71 14.59 5.67
CA TRP A 43 -13.12 13.27 5.66
C TRP A 43 -11.62 13.37 5.38
N PHE A 44 -10.81 12.69 6.20
CA PHE A 44 -9.36 12.72 6.04
C PHE A 44 -8.73 11.36 6.32
N MET A 45 -7.55 11.15 5.76
CA MET A 45 -6.84 9.87 5.82
C MET A 45 -5.36 10.13 6.09
N THR A 46 -4.74 9.36 6.92
CA THR A 46 -3.32 9.07 7.12
C THR A 46 -2.99 8.86 8.61
N ASP A 47 -1.70 8.88 8.95
CA ASP A 47 -1.21 8.76 10.32
C ASP A 47 -1.54 10.03 11.13
N PRO A 48 -1.99 9.92 12.39
CA PRO A 48 -2.38 11.06 13.23
C PRO A 48 -1.36 12.20 13.30
N ARG A 49 -0.08 11.89 13.37
CA ARG A 49 0.99 12.90 13.50
C ARG A 49 1.05 13.93 12.37
N PHE A 50 0.45 13.66 11.22
CA PHE A 50 0.41 14.60 10.10
C PHE A 50 -0.76 15.59 10.17
N TYR A 51 -1.75 15.31 11.04
CA TYR A 51 -2.96 16.09 11.18
C TYR A 51 -3.22 16.60 12.61
N GLU A 52 -2.20 16.68 13.45
CA GLU A 52 -2.35 17.24 14.80
C GLU A 52 -3.04 18.61 14.77
N TRP A 53 -2.67 19.47 13.83
CA TRP A 53 -3.27 20.77 13.62
C TRP A 53 -4.77 20.68 13.30
N LEU A 54 -5.23 19.66 12.57
CA LEU A 54 -6.65 19.46 12.24
C LEU A 54 -7.45 19.10 13.49
N TRP A 55 -6.93 18.23 14.34
CA TRP A 55 -7.57 17.89 15.60
C TRP A 55 -7.55 19.04 16.60
N LEU A 56 -6.56 19.92 16.59
CA LEU A 56 -6.57 21.13 17.43
C LEU A 56 -7.72 22.09 17.07
N MET A 57 -8.26 22.02 15.88
CA MET A 57 -9.44 22.80 15.47
C MET A 57 -10.74 21.96 15.41
N GLU A 58 -10.76 20.76 16.00
CA GLU A 58 -11.93 19.87 15.96
C GLU A 58 -13.22 20.54 16.46
N ASN A 59 -13.13 21.31 17.54
CA ASN A 59 -14.28 22.06 18.09
C ASN A 59 -14.83 23.09 17.09
N GLU A 60 -13.98 23.72 16.29
CA GLU A 60 -14.41 24.64 15.24
C GLU A 60 -15.13 23.88 14.11
N ILE A 61 -14.56 22.76 13.66
CA ILE A 61 -15.09 21.96 12.55
C ILE A 61 -16.42 21.31 12.94
N ARG A 62 -16.45 20.61 14.06
CA ARG A 62 -17.58 19.77 14.51
C ARG A 62 -18.83 20.57 14.91
N GLN A 63 -18.71 21.90 15.08
CA GLN A 63 -19.88 22.78 15.19
C GLN A 63 -20.63 22.94 13.86
N HIS A 64 -20.00 22.63 12.74
CA HIS A 64 -20.56 22.84 11.41
C HIS A 64 -20.82 21.53 10.67
N VAL A 65 -19.87 20.59 10.72
CA VAL A 65 -19.88 19.33 9.97
C VAL A 65 -19.21 18.20 10.72
N PRO A 66 -19.62 16.94 10.50
CA PRO A 66 -18.93 15.77 11.07
C PRO A 66 -17.48 15.67 10.60
N LEU A 67 -16.61 15.22 11.52
CA LEU A 67 -15.21 14.93 11.28
C LEU A 67 -15.03 13.41 11.23
N VAL A 68 -14.69 12.86 10.06
CA VAL A 68 -14.53 11.42 9.84
C VAL A 68 -13.10 11.08 9.47
N TYR A 69 -12.53 10.16 10.20
CA TYR A 69 -11.15 9.75 10.07
C TYR A 69 -11.02 8.37 9.42
N TYR A 70 -10.34 8.29 8.27
CA TYR A 70 -9.98 7.03 7.63
C TYR A 70 -8.61 6.59 8.11
N HIS A 71 -8.58 5.60 9.00
CA HIS A 71 -7.41 5.23 9.79
C HIS A 71 -6.62 4.08 9.18
N VAL A 72 -5.33 4.32 9.00
CA VAL A 72 -4.39 3.42 8.30
C VAL A 72 -3.30 2.86 9.23
N TRP A 73 -3.63 2.59 10.50
CA TRP A 73 -2.66 2.06 11.47
C TRP A 73 -2.17 0.66 11.09
N ASP A 74 -0.89 0.37 11.33
CA ASP A 74 -0.23 -0.79 10.71
C ASP A 74 0.41 -1.77 11.71
N ASN A 75 0.46 -1.46 13.04
CA ASN A 75 1.11 -2.34 14.00
C ASN A 75 0.60 -2.21 15.44
N LYS A 76 1.07 -3.10 16.30
CA LYS A 76 0.92 -3.07 17.77
C LYS A 76 2.21 -2.55 18.42
N PRO A 77 2.18 -2.10 19.68
CA PRO A 77 1.06 -2.19 20.65
C PRO A 77 -0.10 -1.22 20.34
N ILE A 78 -1.24 -1.42 21.00
CA ILE A 78 -2.41 -0.53 20.91
C ILE A 78 -1.96 0.91 21.22
N PRO A 79 -2.21 1.89 20.32
CA PRO A 79 -1.69 3.24 20.42
C PRO A 79 -2.52 4.11 21.37
N VAL A 80 -2.50 3.80 22.66
CA VAL A 80 -3.28 4.53 23.71
C VAL A 80 -3.02 6.03 23.72
N TYR A 81 -1.87 6.47 23.23
CA TYR A 81 -1.53 7.87 23.07
C TYR A 81 -2.35 8.59 21.98
N ASN A 82 -3.02 7.86 21.08
CA ASN A 82 -3.92 8.43 20.09
C ASN A 82 -5.33 8.70 20.64
N LYS A 83 -5.60 8.39 21.92
CA LYS A 83 -6.95 8.51 22.49
C LYS A 83 -7.59 9.86 22.25
N ASN A 84 -6.86 10.95 22.50
CA ASN A 84 -7.40 12.30 22.31
C ASN A 84 -7.81 12.56 20.85
N PHE A 85 -7.06 12.05 19.87
CA PHE A 85 -7.41 12.18 18.47
C PHE A 85 -8.67 11.38 18.13
N TYR A 86 -8.78 10.17 18.64
CA TYR A 86 -9.96 9.32 18.38
C TYR A 86 -11.22 9.91 19.03
N ASP A 87 -11.14 10.34 20.31
CA ASP A 87 -12.26 10.95 21.00
C ASP A 87 -12.72 12.28 20.36
N SER A 88 -11.82 12.96 19.65
CA SER A 88 -12.08 14.20 18.92
C SER A 88 -12.62 13.99 17.49
N THR A 89 -13.03 12.77 17.17
CA THR A 89 -13.53 12.37 15.85
C THR A 89 -14.95 11.82 15.98
N ASP A 90 -15.83 12.14 15.03
CA ASP A 90 -17.24 11.67 15.08
C ASP A 90 -17.36 10.19 14.67
N SER A 91 -16.57 9.77 13.68
CA SER A 91 -16.50 8.35 13.26
C SER A 91 -15.12 8.01 12.71
N ILE A 92 -14.65 6.80 12.99
CA ILE A 92 -13.36 6.28 12.50
C ILE A 92 -13.61 5.08 11.60
N ILE A 93 -13.20 5.18 10.34
CA ILE A 93 -13.22 4.08 9.39
C ILE A 93 -11.86 3.38 9.46
N THR A 94 -11.86 2.07 9.72
CA THR A 94 -10.64 1.27 9.89
C THR A 94 -10.42 0.33 8.71
N ILE A 95 -9.20 0.28 8.21
CA ILE A 95 -8.85 -0.48 6.99
C ILE A 95 -8.57 -1.95 7.23
N SER A 96 -8.34 -2.35 8.48
CA SER A 96 -8.03 -3.74 8.85
C SER A 96 -8.58 -4.07 10.23
N LYS A 97 -8.72 -5.35 10.53
CA LYS A 97 -9.14 -5.82 11.87
C LYS A 97 -8.15 -5.40 12.95
N LEU A 98 -6.84 -5.33 12.61
CA LEU A 98 -5.84 -4.80 13.52
C LEU A 98 -6.10 -3.33 13.83
N THR A 99 -6.37 -2.49 12.81
CA THR A 99 -6.69 -1.08 13.02
C THR A 99 -7.97 -0.93 13.84
N SER A 100 -8.99 -1.76 13.57
CA SER A 100 -10.25 -1.82 14.33
C SER A 100 -9.99 -2.17 15.81
N GLU A 101 -9.19 -3.19 16.09
CA GLU A 101 -8.78 -3.57 17.45
C GLU A 101 -8.05 -2.42 18.17
N CYS A 102 -7.16 -1.72 17.46
CA CYS A 102 -6.44 -0.56 18.01
C CYS A 102 -7.37 0.60 18.38
N VAL A 103 -8.33 0.92 17.53
CA VAL A 103 -9.31 1.97 17.80
C VAL A 103 -10.20 1.61 18.99
N ARG A 104 -10.81 0.41 18.98
CA ARG A 104 -11.68 -0.08 20.08
C ARG A 104 -10.94 -0.19 21.40
N GLY A 105 -9.67 -0.60 21.38
CA GLY A 105 -8.84 -0.69 22.58
C GLY A 105 -8.36 0.66 23.10
N THR A 106 -8.37 1.73 22.29
CA THR A 106 -7.92 3.07 22.65
C THR A 106 -9.09 3.97 23.04
N ALA A 107 -10.17 3.96 22.27
CA ALA A 107 -11.36 4.82 22.41
C ALA A 107 -12.63 4.00 22.14
N PRO A 108 -13.08 3.19 23.11
CA PRO A 108 -14.19 2.25 22.93
C PRO A 108 -15.54 2.92 22.66
N ASP A 109 -15.69 4.21 23.00
CA ASP A 109 -16.93 4.96 22.84
C ASP A 109 -17.05 5.67 21.49
N VAL A 110 -15.98 5.70 20.66
CA VAL A 110 -16.03 6.29 19.33
C VAL A 110 -16.74 5.34 18.37
N GLU A 111 -17.52 5.90 17.43
CA GLU A 111 -18.10 5.11 16.35
C GLU A 111 -16.98 4.61 15.44
N GLU A 112 -16.80 3.28 15.38
CA GLU A 112 -15.80 2.64 14.54
C GLU A 112 -16.48 1.76 13.49
N ILE A 113 -16.08 1.95 12.23
CA ILE A 113 -16.60 1.23 11.07
C ILE A 113 -15.44 0.51 10.37
N TYR A 114 -15.44 -0.82 10.41
CA TYR A 114 -14.49 -1.62 9.65
C TYR A 114 -14.84 -1.57 8.16
N HIS A 115 -13.95 -1.02 7.36
CA HIS A 115 -14.09 -0.94 5.90
C HIS A 115 -12.73 -1.13 5.22
N PRO A 116 -12.40 -2.35 4.76
CA PRO A 116 -11.12 -2.66 4.15
C PRO A 116 -10.96 -1.96 2.79
N HIS A 117 -9.72 -1.83 2.35
CA HIS A 117 -9.44 -1.38 1.00
C HIS A 117 -9.93 -2.39 -0.05
N ALA A 118 -10.12 -1.88 -1.25
CA ALA A 118 -10.45 -2.68 -2.44
C ALA A 118 -9.48 -2.35 -3.58
N VAL A 119 -9.42 -3.23 -4.57
CA VAL A 119 -8.76 -3.01 -5.86
C VAL A 119 -9.80 -3.13 -6.96
N ASP A 120 -9.54 -2.50 -8.11
CA ASP A 120 -10.41 -2.60 -9.27
C ASP A 120 -10.28 -3.99 -9.91
N PRO A 121 -11.32 -4.84 -9.86
CA PRO A 121 -11.26 -6.19 -10.39
C PRO A 121 -11.27 -6.25 -11.94
N GLU A 122 -11.61 -5.16 -12.63
CA GLU A 122 -11.50 -5.08 -14.09
C GLU A 122 -10.04 -4.90 -14.50
N ILE A 123 -9.27 -4.18 -13.71
CA ILE A 123 -7.84 -3.96 -13.92
C ILE A 123 -7.03 -5.15 -13.38
N PHE A 124 -7.16 -5.42 -12.07
CA PHE A 124 -6.44 -6.52 -11.40
C PHE A 124 -7.26 -7.82 -11.49
N SER A 125 -7.17 -8.48 -12.62
CA SER A 125 -7.81 -9.76 -12.89
C SER A 125 -6.84 -10.70 -13.60
N LYS A 126 -7.13 -12.00 -13.55
CA LYS A 126 -6.40 -12.99 -14.35
C LYS A 126 -6.55 -12.67 -15.85
N LYS A 127 -5.45 -12.44 -16.53
CA LYS A 127 -5.42 -12.14 -17.98
C LYS A 127 -5.36 -13.44 -18.78
N THR A 128 -6.39 -13.64 -19.60
CA THR A 128 -6.51 -14.83 -20.46
C THR A 128 -6.66 -14.47 -21.95
N ASP A 129 -6.84 -13.19 -22.25
CA ASP A 129 -6.99 -12.69 -23.60
C ASP A 129 -5.66 -12.71 -24.37
N PRO A 130 -5.68 -12.91 -25.70
CA PRO A 130 -4.46 -13.06 -26.50
C PRO A 130 -3.54 -11.83 -26.48
N GLU A 131 -4.11 -10.61 -26.36
CA GLU A 131 -3.33 -9.38 -26.35
C GLU A 131 -2.51 -9.28 -25.06
N SER A 132 -3.16 -9.46 -23.90
CA SER A 132 -2.50 -9.46 -22.60
C SER A 132 -1.44 -10.55 -22.48
N LEU A 133 -1.76 -11.77 -22.93
CA LEU A 133 -0.80 -12.88 -22.95
C LEU A 133 0.40 -12.59 -23.84
N SER A 134 0.20 -11.94 -24.99
CA SER A 134 1.29 -11.51 -25.87
C SER A 134 2.20 -10.49 -25.17
N LYS A 135 1.63 -9.51 -24.45
CA LYS A 135 2.38 -8.52 -23.66
C LYS A 135 3.19 -9.20 -22.55
N ILE A 136 2.57 -10.12 -21.80
CA ILE A 136 3.24 -10.88 -20.73
C ILE A 136 4.42 -11.68 -21.29
N ASN A 137 4.23 -12.38 -22.41
CA ASN A 137 5.29 -13.13 -23.08
C ASN A 137 6.42 -12.21 -23.58
N ALA A 138 6.07 -11.04 -24.12
CA ALA A 138 7.06 -10.05 -24.53
C ALA A 138 7.86 -9.53 -23.33
N MET A 139 7.21 -9.27 -22.19
CA MET A 139 7.89 -8.88 -20.94
C MET A 139 8.85 -9.97 -20.47
N ARG A 140 8.41 -11.23 -20.43
CA ARG A 140 9.26 -12.38 -20.07
C ARG A 140 10.50 -12.47 -20.96
N LYS A 141 10.35 -12.28 -22.27
CA LYS A 141 11.44 -12.26 -23.23
C LYS A 141 12.38 -11.07 -23.04
N ASN A 142 11.83 -9.86 -22.93
CA ASN A 142 12.61 -8.62 -22.79
C ASN A 142 13.42 -8.58 -21.49
N MET A 143 12.91 -9.19 -20.43
CA MET A 143 13.60 -9.32 -19.15
C MET A 143 14.52 -10.55 -19.08
N GLU A 144 14.62 -11.32 -20.16
CA GLU A 144 15.48 -12.53 -20.27
C GLU A 144 15.19 -13.55 -19.14
N LEU A 145 13.91 -13.73 -18.81
CA LEU A 145 13.50 -14.58 -17.70
C LEU A 145 13.54 -16.08 -18.01
N GLY A 146 13.41 -16.45 -19.31
CA GLY A 146 13.39 -17.87 -19.72
C GLY A 146 12.33 -18.68 -18.99
N ASP A 147 12.71 -19.87 -18.51
CA ASP A 147 11.84 -20.79 -17.75
C ASP A 147 11.94 -20.61 -16.23
N LYS A 148 12.51 -19.49 -15.76
CA LYS A 148 12.64 -19.20 -14.34
C LYS A 148 11.28 -19.03 -13.67
N VAL A 149 11.16 -19.50 -12.43
CA VAL A 149 10.05 -19.15 -11.55
C VAL A 149 10.20 -17.68 -11.12
N ILE A 150 9.15 -16.91 -11.27
CA ILE A 150 9.16 -15.47 -11.06
C ILE A 150 8.50 -15.14 -9.72
N PHE A 151 9.28 -14.56 -8.84
CA PHE A 151 8.79 -13.94 -7.62
C PHE A 151 8.69 -12.43 -7.82
N PHE A 152 7.62 -11.84 -7.33
CA PHE A 152 7.39 -10.41 -7.47
C PHE A 152 7.23 -9.74 -6.11
N TRP A 153 7.88 -8.61 -5.92
CA TRP A 153 7.79 -7.77 -4.75
C TRP A 153 7.46 -6.33 -5.18
N ASN A 154 6.28 -5.86 -4.84
CA ASN A 154 5.78 -4.51 -5.17
C ASN A 154 5.56 -3.71 -3.90
N ASN A 155 6.54 -2.92 -3.52
CA ASN A 155 6.49 -2.06 -2.33
C ASN A 155 7.45 -0.88 -2.48
N ARG A 156 7.20 0.18 -1.70
CA ARG A 156 8.19 1.22 -1.48
C ARG A 156 9.43 0.62 -0.80
N ASN A 157 10.63 1.05 -1.20
CA ASN A 157 11.88 0.67 -0.52
C ASN A 157 12.01 1.39 0.84
N ALA A 158 11.10 1.12 1.77
CA ALA A 158 11.14 1.62 3.14
C ALA A 158 11.64 0.52 4.09
N LYS A 159 12.34 0.88 5.16
CA LYS A 159 12.94 -0.08 6.12
C LYS A 159 11.95 -1.14 6.59
N ARG A 160 10.71 -0.73 6.97
CA ARG A 160 9.67 -1.66 7.44
C ARG A 160 9.21 -2.68 6.39
N LYS A 161 9.51 -2.45 5.11
CA LYS A 161 9.17 -3.37 4.01
C LYS A 161 10.20 -4.47 3.79
N GLN A 162 11.31 -4.44 4.54
CA GLN A 162 12.32 -5.50 4.60
C GLN A 162 12.95 -5.85 3.25
N SER A 163 13.07 -4.87 2.34
CA SER A 163 13.61 -5.08 0.99
C SER A 163 15.02 -5.69 0.99
N GLY A 164 15.89 -5.24 1.91
CA GLY A 164 17.25 -5.77 2.07
C GLY A 164 17.26 -7.17 2.63
N SER A 165 16.42 -7.46 3.63
CA SER A 165 16.27 -8.81 4.21
C SER A 165 15.76 -9.79 3.16
N LEU A 166 14.82 -9.34 2.30
CA LEU A 166 14.32 -10.15 1.19
C LEU A 166 15.45 -10.56 0.23
N ILE A 167 16.32 -9.62 -0.17
CA ILE A 167 17.44 -9.92 -1.07
C ILE A 167 18.43 -10.90 -0.40
N TYR A 168 18.67 -10.74 0.91
CA TYR A 168 19.53 -11.64 1.66
C TYR A 168 18.96 -13.07 1.69
N TRP A 169 17.69 -13.24 2.05
CA TRP A 169 17.02 -14.55 2.06
C TRP A 169 16.82 -15.11 0.65
N TRP A 170 16.67 -14.23 -0.35
CA TRP A 170 16.63 -14.62 -1.74
C TRP A 170 17.91 -15.34 -2.17
N LYS A 171 19.07 -14.83 -1.74
CA LYS A 171 20.35 -15.52 -1.97
C LYS A 171 20.36 -16.90 -1.33
N ASP A 172 20.00 -17.02 -0.06
CA ASP A 172 19.95 -18.31 0.64
C ASP A 172 19.01 -19.31 -0.04
N PHE A 173 17.89 -18.82 -0.58
CA PHE A 173 16.99 -19.65 -1.37
C PHE A 173 17.65 -20.13 -2.67
N LEU A 174 18.27 -19.22 -3.42
CA LEU A 174 18.95 -19.58 -4.68
C LEU A 174 20.14 -20.52 -4.47
N ASP A 175 20.88 -20.37 -3.38
CA ASP A 175 21.97 -21.31 -3.03
C ASP A 175 21.46 -22.75 -2.86
N LYS A 176 20.18 -22.92 -2.49
CA LYS A 176 19.56 -24.25 -2.31
C LYS A 176 18.94 -24.79 -3.59
N VAL A 177 18.31 -23.95 -4.41
CA VAL A 177 17.53 -24.39 -5.58
C VAL A 177 18.25 -24.23 -6.91
N GLY A 178 19.29 -23.38 -6.95
CA GLY A 178 20.04 -23.00 -8.14
C GLY A 178 19.77 -21.56 -8.59
N HIS A 179 20.84 -20.84 -8.92
CA HIS A 179 20.80 -19.41 -9.29
C HIS A 179 20.14 -19.14 -10.67
N ASP A 180 19.95 -20.19 -11.47
CA ASP A 180 19.31 -20.16 -12.77
C ASP A 180 17.80 -20.51 -12.70
N LYS A 181 17.26 -20.93 -11.56
CA LYS A 181 15.91 -21.48 -11.42
C LYS A 181 14.84 -20.44 -11.16
N ALA A 182 15.20 -19.32 -10.55
CA ALA A 182 14.22 -18.30 -10.17
C ALA A 182 14.76 -16.89 -10.37
N CYS A 183 13.84 -15.91 -10.47
CA CYS A 183 14.14 -14.49 -10.53
C CYS A 183 13.19 -13.72 -9.60
N LEU A 184 13.73 -12.79 -8.83
CA LEU A 184 12.97 -11.83 -8.03
C LEU A 184 12.86 -10.52 -8.81
N ILE A 185 11.65 -10.13 -9.17
CA ILE A 185 11.35 -8.82 -9.72
C ILE A 185 10.92 -7.89 -8.57
N MET A 186 11.62 -6.78 -8.39
CA MET A 186 11.30 -5.78 -7.38
C MET A 186 10.83 -4.48 -8.06
N HIS A 187 9.53 -4.16 -7.90
CA HIS A 187 8.97 -2.89 -8.36
C HIS A 187 9.05 -1.86 -7.25
N THR A 188 10.04 -0.96 -7.36
CA THR A 188 10.37 -0.01 -6.30
C THR A 188 11.31 1.10 -6.78
N ASP A 189 11.31 2.22 -6.06
CA ASP A 189 12.39 3.19 -6.17
C ASP A 189 13.62 2.68 -5.37
N ILE A 190 14.66 2.29 -6.09
CA ILE A 190 15.91 1.79 -5.49
C ILE A 190 16.72 2.88 -4.80
N GLN A 191 16.41 4.16 -5.06
CA GLN A 191 17.11 5.32 -4.50
C GLN A 191 16.31 6.02 -3.40
N ASP A 192 15.22 5.42 -2.92
CA ASP A 192 14.43 6.01 -1.81
C ASP A 192 15.37 6.32 -0.63
N PRO A 193 15.43 7.60 -0.18
CA PRO A 193 16.35 8.04 0.87
C PRO A 193 16.09 7.38 2.23
N HIS A 194 14.91 6.80 2.43
CA HIS A 194 14.52 6.07 3.63
C HIS A 194 14.65 4.55 3.46
N GLY A 195 15.17 4.10 2.31
CA GLY A 195 15.26 2.69 1.93
C GLY A 195 16.55 2.00 2.31
N GLN A 196 16.69 0.79 1.77
CA GLN A 196 17.88 -0.03 1.87
C GLN A 196 18.75 0.19 0.60
N PRO A 197 20.09 0.06 0.67
CA PRO A 197 20.98 0.23 -0.48
C PRO A 197 20.97 -1.02 -1.38
N LEU A 198 19.89 -1.22 -2.14
CA LEU A 198 19.61 -2.46 -2.86
C LEU A 198 20.70 -2.84 -3.87
N ASN A 199 21.22 -1.88 -4.62
CA ASN A 199 22.32 -2.12 -5.58
C ASN A 199 23.59 -2.63 -4.88
N TYR A 200 23.93 -2.04 -3.73
CA TYR A 200 25.07 -2.49 -2.94
C TYR A 200 24.88 -3.92 -2.44
N LEU A 201 23.68 -4.25 -1.95
CA LEU A 201 23.37 -5.60 -1.49
C LEU A 201 23.48 -6.65 -2.60
N ILE A 202 22.95 -6.35 -3.79
CA ILE A 202 23.03 -7.25 -4.95
C ILE A 202 24.48 -7.52 -5.33
N GLN A 203 25.31 -6.49 -5.40
CA GLN A 203 26.74 -6.64 -5.69
C GLN A 203 27.45 -7.44 -4.62
N THR A 204 27.24 -7.11 -3.34
CA THR A 204 27.90 -7.77 -2.20
C THR A 204 27.52 -9.24 -2.11
N LEU A 205 26.29 -9.60 -2.46
CA LEU A 205 25.79 -10.97 -2.40
C LEU A 205 26.02 -11.76 -3.72
N GLY A 206 26.60 -11.14 -4.74
CA GLY A 206 26.87 -11.78 -6.02
C GLY A 206 25.61 -12.11 -6.84
N LEU A 207 24.55 -11.33 -6.70
CA LEU A 207 23.28 -11.51 -7.42
C LEU A 207 23.22 -10.64 -8.70
N THR A 208 24.28 -10.65 -9.49
CA THR A 208 24.47 -9.73 -10.63
C THR A 208 24.02 -10.28 -11.99
N ASP A 209 23.71 -11.59 -12.07
CA ASP A 209 23.43 -12.31 -13.33
C ASP A 209 21.92 -12.48 -13.55
N GLY A 210 21.12 -11.48 -13.18
CA GLY A 210 19.69 -11.45 -13.42
C GLY A 210 18.86 -12.29 -12.44
N GLN A 211 19.40 -12.62 -11.27
CA GLN A 211 18.66 -13.26 -10.17
C GLN A 211 17.69 -12.28 -9.50
N VAL A 212 18.00 -10.98 -9.58
CA VAL A 212 17.13 -9.88 -9.15
C VAL A 212 17.02 -8.88 -10.30
N ARG A 213 15.80 -8.46 -10.60
CA ARG A 213 15.49 -7.44 -11.61
C ARG A 213 14.72 -6.29 -10.95
N PHE A 214 15.04 -5.06 -11.31
CA PHE A 214 14.32 -3.89 -10.83
C PHE A 214 13.38 -3.33 -11.89
N SER A 215 12.16 -3.01 -11.47
CA SER A 215 11.20 -2.18 -12.19
C SER A 215 11.06 -0.87 -11.43
N THR A 216 11.69 0.21 -11.94
CA THR A 216 11.83 1.47 -11.20
C THR A 216 10.91 2.59 -11.69
N GLN A 217 10.28 2.40 -12.85
CA GLN A 217 9.37 3.39 -13.41
C GLN A 217 7.98 3.25 -12.79
N LYS A 218 7.34 4.38 -12.50
CA LYS A 218 5.92 4.38 -12.09
C LYS A 218 5.09 3.85 -13.27
N LEU A 219 4.37 2.77 -13.04
CA LEU A 219 3.52 2.14 -14.05
C LEU A 219 2.05 2.50 -13.84
N PRO A 220 1.27 2.66 -14.92
CA PRO A 220 -0.18 2.64 -14.84
C PRO A 220 -0.69 1.30 -14.28
N ALA A 221 -1.84 1.32 -13.61
CA ALA A 221 -2.41 0.11 -13.00
C ALA A 221 -2.61 -1.07 -13.97
N PRO A 222 -3.04 -0.87 -15.24
CA PRO A 222 -3.15 -1.96 -16.21
C PRO A 222 -1.81 -2.64 -16.52
N ASP A 223 -0.71 -1.86 -16.61
CA ASP A 223 0.62 -2.43 -16.89
C ASP A 223 1.17 -3.14 -15.64
N LEU A 224 0.90 -2.62 -14.45
CA LEU A 224 1.24 -3.28 -13.19
C LEU A 224 0.51 -4.63 -13.07
N ALA A 225 -0.77 -4.70 -13.46
CA ALA A 225 -1.54 -5.94 -13.47
C ALA A 225 -0.92 -7.02 -14.37
N LEU A 226 -0.25 -6.64 -15.47
CA LEU A 226 0.48 -7.60 -16.31
C LEU A 226 1.69 -8.20 -15.59
N ILE A 227 2.38 -7.43 -14.71
CA ILE A 227 3.50 -7.96 -13.92
C ILE A 227 2.99 -8.97 -12.88
N TYR A 228 1.85 -8.70 -12.24
CA TYR A 228 1.22 -9.69 -11.35
C TYR A 228 0.88 -10.98 -12.10
N ASN A 229 0.33 -10.87 -13.31
CA ASN A 229 0.05 -12.04 -14.16
C ASN A 229 1.29 -12.75 -14.72
N LEU A 230 2.44 -12.05 -14.80
CA LEU A 230 3.74 -12.63 -15.16
C LEU A 230 4.33 -13.43 -14.00
N ALA A 231 4.07 -13.02 -12.77
CA ALA A 231 4.64 -13.61 -11.57
C ALA A 231 4.00 -14.97 -11.24
N ASP A 232 4.82 -15.90 -10.76
CA ASP A 232 4.35 -17.19 -10.23
C ASP A 232 4.01 -17.07 -8.73
N CYS A 233 4.57 -16.06 -8.04
CA CYS A 233 4.30 -15.78 -6.63
C CYS A 233 4.62 -14.32 -6.29
N VAL A 234 3.81 -13.72 -5.44
CA VAL A 234 4.07 -12.39 -4.86
C VAL A 234 4.51 -12.53 -3.41
N VAL A 235 5.53 -11.76 -3.02
CA VAL A 235 6.10 -11.82 -1.67
C VAL A 235 5.92 -10.47 -0.98
N ASN A 236 5.40 -10.48 0.25
CA ASN A 236 5.35 -9.30 1.11
C ASN A 236 5.76 -9.68 2.54
N ILE A 237 6.98 -9.33 2.92
CA ILE A 237 7.59 -9.65 4.21
C ILE A 237 7.73 -8.42 5.11
N ALA A 238 6.81 -7.48 4.99
CA ALA A 238 6.83 -6.26 5.80
C ALA A 238 6.72 -6.57 7.31
N ASP A 239 7.41 -5.79 8.14
CA ASP A 239 7.27 -5.83 9.60
C ASP A 239 5.93 -5.23 10.05
N ALA A 240 5.45 -4.23 9.31
CA ALA A 240 4.20 -3.54 9.56
C ALA A 240 3.51 -3.18 8.25
N GLU A 241 2.22 -3.47 8.16
CA GLU A 241 1.40 -3.22 6.97
C GLU A 241 -0.05 -2.90 7.37
N GLY A 242 -0.52 -1.72 7.02
CA GLY A 242 -1.89 -1.30 7.34
C GLY A 242 -2.93 -2.20 6.67
N PHE A 243 -2.74 -2.50 5.38
CA PHE A 243 -3.62 -3.37 4.63
C PHE A 243 -2.86 -4.34 3.70
N GLY A 244 -1.97 -3.83 2.84
CA GLY A 244 -1.21 -4.63 1.86
C GLY A 244 -1.89 -4.73 0.50
N LEU A 245 -2.10 -3.59 -0.17
CA LEU A 245 -2.72 -3.54 -1.50
C LEU A 245 -2.01 -4.43 -2.51
N SER A 246 -0.66 -4.50 -2.48
CA SER A 246 0.10 -5.37 -3.40
C SER A 246 -0.26 -6.86 -3.27
N SER A 247 -0.60 -7.31 -2.08
CA SER A 247 -1.06 -8.68 -1.87
C SER A 247 -2.50 -8.89 -2.33
N LEU A 248 -3.37 -7.89 -2.13
CA LEU A 248 -4.75 -7.95 -2.66
C LEU A 248 -4.77 -7.91 -4.20
N GLU A 249 -3.92 -7.08 -4.82
CA GLU A 249 -3.71 -7.03 -6.27
C GLU A 249 -3.27 -8.40 -6.82
N ALA A 250 -2.35 -9.07 -6.11
CA ALA A 250 -1.93 -10.43 -6.44
C ALA A 250 -3.07 -11.44 -6.36
N LEU A 251 -3.82 -11.45 -5.26
CA LEU A 251 -4.97 -12.34 -5.08
C LEU A 251 -6.04 -12.11 -6.15
N SER A 252 -6.31 -10.85 -6.48
CA SER A 252 -7.26 -10.47 -7.53
C SER A 252 -6.84 -10.95 -8.92
N THR A 253 -5.53 -11.08 -9.17
CA THR A 253 -4.98 -11.66 -10.40
C THR A 253 -4.77 -13.18 -10.33
N GLU A 254 -5.24 -13.84 -9.28
CA GLU A 254 -5.04 -15.27 -9.00
C GLU A 254 -3.56 -15.67 -8.86
N THR A 255 -2.71 -14.72 -8.49
CA THR A 255 -1.29 -14.98 -8.24
C THR A 255 -1.07 -15.36 -6.79
N PRO A 256 -0.46 -16.51 -6.49
CA PRO A 256 -0.13 -16.94 -5.13
C PRO A 256 0.67 -15.89 -4.35
N ILE A 257 0.46 -15.82 -3.03
CA ILE A 257 1.14 -14.87 -2.15
C ILE A 257 1.90 -15.58 -1.03
N ILE A 258 3.02 -14.97 -0.61
CA ILE A 258 3.75 -15.29 0.62
C ILE A 258 3.78 -14.01 1.46
N ASN A 259 3.08 -13.99 2.57
CA ASN A 259 2.97 -12.82 3.45
C ASN A 259 3.43 -13.12 4.87
N THR A 260 4.08 -12.14 5.50
CA THR A 260 4.26 -12.17 6.96
C THR A 260 2.92 -11.98 7.69
N MET A 261 2.82 -12.57 8.88
CA MET A 261 1.64 -12.48 9.75
C MET A 261 1.63 -11.15 10.52
N THR A 262 1.49 -10.04 9.80
CA THR A 262 1.49 -8.68 10.38
C THR A 262 0.35 -7.81 9.83
N GLY A 263 -0.17 -6.92 10.67
CA GLY A 263 -1.16 -5.91 10.27
C GLY A 263 -2.32 -6.48 9.46
N GLY A 264 -2.69 -5.78 8.41
CA GLY A 264 -3.76 -6.20 7.49
C GLY A 264 -3.39 -7.36 6.56
N LEU A 265 -2.09 -7.72 6.45
CA LEU A 265 -1.68 -8.91 5.68
C LEU A 265 -2.27 -10.21 6.24
N GLN A 266 -2.50 -10.27 7.56
CA GLN A 266 -3.09 -11.45 8.21
C GLN A 266 -4.45 -11.80 7.63
N GLU A 267 -5.25 -10.80 7.28
CA GLU A 267 -6.61 -11.01 6.74
C GLU A 267 -6.58 -11.59 5.34
N GLN A 268 -5.50 -11.38 4.59
CA GLN A 268 -5.33 -11.85 3.22
C GLN A 268 -4.77 -13.27 3.12
N VAL A 269 -4.29 -13.82 4.23
CA VAL A 269 -3.81 -15.21 4.34
C VAL A 269 -4.68 -16.06 5.28
N TYR A 270 -5.95 -15.64 5.47
CA TYR A 270 -6.94 -16.32 6.29
C TYR A 270 -8.10 -16.82 5.42
N ASP A 271 -8.40 -18.11 5.46
CA ASP A 271 -9.47 -18.73 4.65
C ASP A 271 -10.83 -18.81 5.36
N GLY A 272 -10.93 -18.30 6.58
CA GLY A 272 -12.11 -18.41 7.44
C GLY A 272 -11.94 -19.41 8.59
N GLU A 273 -10.96 -20.30 8.50
CA GLU A 273 -10.67 -21.34 9.52
C GLU A 273 -9.25 -21.23 10.06
N GLN A 274 -8.26 -21.04 9.19
CA GLN A 274 -6.85 -20.98 9.58
C GLN A 274 -6.05 -19.93 8.81
N TYR A 275 -4.89 -19.60 9.35
CA TYR A 275 -3.93 -18.69 8.71
C TYR A 275 -2.85 -19.49 7.97
N PHE A 276 -2.46 -19.00 6.78
CA PHE A 276 -1.43 -19.60 5.91
C PHE A 276 -0.17 -18.72 5.78
N GLY A 277 -0.10 -17.61 6.50
CA GLY A 277 1.05 -16.71 6.45
C GLY A 277 2.29 -17.29 7.13
N VAL A 278 3.43 -16.61 6.91
CA VAL A 278 4.70 -16.89 7.56
C VAL A 278 4.91 -15.92 8.73
N GLY A 279 5.39 -16.42 9.85
CA GLY A 279 5.63 -15.66 11.07
C GLY A 279 7.06 -15.75 11.54
#